data_ccfef6f65c17a50abd8afaa1dc8d4fba
#
_entry.id   ccfef6f65c17a50abd8afaa1dc8d4fba
#
_cell.length_a   1.000
_cell.length_b   1.000
_cell.length_c   1.000
_cell.angle_alpha   90.00
_cell.angle_beta   90.00
_cell.angle_gamma   90.00
#
_symmetry.space_group_name_H-M   'P 1'
#
loop_
_entity.id
_entity.type
_entity.pdbx_description
1 polymer ?
#
loop_
_entity_poly.entity_id
_entity_poly.type
_entity_poly.pdbx_seq_one_letter_code
_entity_poly.pdbx_strand_id
1 'polypeptide(L)'
;VEKLHAVRVNWGAPDASGRPSMETIEGSEFEIDTDLVLLAMGFVHPQKEGLIEQLDVALDGRGNVQTDENKMTSKDGVFAAGDMSRGQSLVVWALAEGREAARGVDLYLMGQTSLRSVLEGAMSRA
;
A
#
# COMPACT_ATOMS: atom_id res chain seq x y z
N VAL A 1 25.90 9.46 14.74
CA VAL A 1 25.05 8.72 15.70
C VAL A 1 25.99 8.00 16.65
N GLU A 2 25.78 8.10 17.94
CA GLU A 2 26.61 7.41 18.92
C GLU A 2 25.83 6.29 19.63
N LYS A 3 24.52 6.49 19.77
CA LYS A 3 23.65 5.55 20.47
C LYS A 3 22.27 5.47 19.82
N LEU A 4 21.70 4.28 19.87
CA LEU A 4 20.28 4.03 19.60
C LEU A 4 19.57 3.82 20.94
N HIS A 5 18.57 4.64 21.23
CA HIS A 5 17.67 4.47 22.39
C HIS A 5 16.47 3.63 21.95
N ALA A 6 16.16 2.60 22.71
CA ALA A 6 15.08 1.68 22.43
C ALA A 6 14.29 1.36 23.69
N VAL A 7 13.05 0.90 23.53
CA VAL A 7 12.18 0.44 24.60
C VAL A 7 11.61 -0.92 24.21
N ARG A 8 11.40 -1.79 25.18
CA ARG A 8 10.74 -3.08 24.94
C ARG A 8 9.25 -2.86 24.74
N VAL A 9 8.65 -3.67 23.89
CA VAL A 9 7.21 -3.64 23.64
C VAL A 9 6.60 -5.01 23.96
N ASN A 10 5.37 -4.97 24.43
CA ASN A 10 4.51 -6.14 24.57
C ASN A 10 3.48 -6.15 23.43
N TRP A 11 3.29 -7.32 22.82
CA TRP A 11 2.29 -7.50 21.78
C TRP A 11 1.03 -8.09 22.39
N GLY A 12 -0.05 -7.32 22.35
CA GLY A 12 -1.36 -7.75 22.82
C GLY A 12 -2.15 -8.51 21.75
N ALA A 13 -3.39 -8.86 22.10
CA ALA A 13 -4.30 -9.51 21.18
C ALA A 13 -4.59 -8.61 19.97
N PRO A 14 -4.85 -9.21 18.77
CA PRO A 14 -5.25 -8.45 17.59
C PRO A 14 -6.53 -7.64 17.87
N ASP A 15 -6.54 -6.41 17.36
CA ASP A 15 -7.74 -5.56 17.37
C ASP A 15 -8.79 -6.05 16.34
N ALA A 16 -9.90 -5.32 16.22
CA ALA A 16 -10.97 -5.64 15.27
C ALA A 16 -10.52 -5.63 13.79
N SER A 17 -9.36 -5.04 13.47
CA SER A 17 -8.74 -5.05 12.15
C SER A 17 -7.76 -6.21 11.93
N GLY A 18 -7.57 -7.06 12.95
CA GLY A 18 -6.61 -8.17 12.94
C GLY A 18 -5.16 -7.74 13.22
N ARG A 19 -4.91 -6.51 13.65
CA ARG A 19 -3.57 -6.01 13.98
C ARG A 19 -3.28 -6.20 15.45
N PRO A 20 -2.13 -6.82 15.82
CA PRO A 20 -1.71 -6.89 17.21
C PRO A 20 -1.56 -5.47 17.78
N SER A 21 -2.10 -5.24 18.99
CA SER A 21 -1.81 -4.01 19.71
C SER A 21 -0.35 -4.04 20.19
N MET A 22 0.28 -2.88 20.23
CA MET A 22 1.66 -2.73 20.69
C MET A 22 1.67 -1.76 21.87
N GLU A 23 2.15 -2.22 23.00
CA GLU A 23 2.27 -1.43 24.22
C GLU A 23 3.74 -1.36 24.64
N THR A 24 4.22 -0.16 24.95
CA THR A 24 5.56 0.01 25.49
C THR A 24 5.60 -0.45 26.94
N ILE A 25 6.66 -1.15 27.31
CA ILE A 25 6.89 -1.58 28.70
C ILE A 25 7.65 -0.45 29.40
N GLU A 26 6.98 0.24 30.33
CA GLU A 26 7.56 1.33 31.11
C GLU A 26 8.78 0.86 31.90
N GLY A 27 9.85 1.65 31.91
CA GLY A 27 11.10 1.33 32.60
C GLY A 27 11.95 0.25 31.90
N SER A 28 11.65 -0.08 30.65
CA SER A 28 12.40 -1.06 29.87
C SER A 28 13.34 -0.43 28.82
N GLU A 29 13.59 0.86 28.94
CA GLU A 29 14.47 1.63 28.06
C GLU A 29 15.90 1.06 28.15
N PHE A 30 16.55 0.98 27.01
CA PHE A 30 17.94 0.55 26.89
C PHE A 30 18.64 1.28 25.75
N GLU A 31 19.96 1.28 25.81
CA GLU A 31 20.80 1.91 24.80
C GLU A 31 21.63 0.85 24.08
N ILE A 32 21.88 1.09 22.80
CA ILE A 32 22.80 0.31 21.97
C ILE A 32 23.83 1.27 21.40
N ASP A 33 25.09 1.07 21.73
CA ASP A 33 26.18 1.82 21.11
C ASP A 33 26.24 1.48 19.62
N THR A 34 26.25 2.51 18.76
CA THR A 34 26.20 2.31 17.32
C THR A 34 26.76 3.50 16.55
N ASP A 35 27.47 3.23 15.48
CA ASP A 35 28.03 4.25 14.57
C ASP A 35 27.05 4.57 13.42
N LEU A 36 26.19 3.62 13.04
CA LEU A 36 25.26 3.75 11.93
C LEU A 36 23.94 3.05 12.22
N VAL A 37 22.83 3.73 11.95
CA VAL A 37 21.47 3.16 11.98
C VAL A 37 20.88 3.16 10.58
N LEU A 38 20.48 2.00 10.09
CA LEU A 38 19.81 1.84 8.80
C LEU A 38 18.32 1.55 9.03
N LEU A 39 17.45 2.44 8.53
CA LEU A 39 16.01 2.24 8.54
C LEU A 39 15.59 1.43 7.31
N ALA A 40 15.23 0.16 7.52
CA ALA A 40 14.79 -0.76 6.47
C ALA A 40 13.34 -1.21 6.69
N MET A 41 12.44 -0.25 6.95
CA MET A 41 11.06 -0.50 7.36
C MET A 41 10.04 -0.47 6.20
N GLY A 42 10.53 -0.45 4.95
CA GLY A 42 9.70 -0.34 3.76
C GLY A 42 9.21 1.08 3.48
N PHE A 43 8.07 1.20 2.83
CA PHE A 43 7.48 2.47 2.42
C PHE A 43 6.13 2.67 3.10
N VAL A 44 5.74 3.92 3.34
CA VAL A 44 4.46 4.25 3.99
C VAL A 44 3.35 4.41 2.95
N HIS A 45 3.59 5.23 1.94
CA HIS A 45 2.67 5.53 0.84
C HIS A 45 3.46 6.14 -0.34
N PRO A 46 2.85 6.32 -1.52
CA PRO A 46 3.45 7.05 -2.62
C PRO A 46 3.80 8.50 -2.24
N GLN A 47 4.85 9.05 -2.88
CA GLN A 47 5.19 10.45 -2.73
C GLN A 47 4.05 11.30 -3.32
N LYS A 48 3.51 12.21 -2.52
CA LYS A 48 2.35 13.03 -2.90
C LYS A 48 2.74 14.21 -3.78
N GLU A 49 3.87 14.84 -3.44
CA GLU A 49 4.41 15.97 -4.21
C GLU A 49 4.72 15.55 -5.64
N GLY A 50 4.31 16.38 -6.60
CA GLY A 50 4.49 16.14 -8.01
C GLY A 50 3.27 15.52 -8.67
N LEU A 51 3.36 14.29 -9.21
CA LEU A 51 2.31 13.70 -10.05
C LEU A 51 0.94 13.60 -9.38
N ILE A 52 0.89 13.13 -8.12
CA ILE A 52 -0.38 12.95 -7.40
C ILE A 52 -1.07 14.28 -7.17
N GLU A 53 -0.34 15.31 -6.74
CA GLU A 53 -0.86 16.66 -6.54
C GLU A 53 -1.27 17.31 -7.86
N GLN A 54 -0.47 17.16 -8.91
CA GLN A 54 -0.77 17.73 -10.24
C GLN A 54 -2.03 17.15 -10.84
N LEU A 55 -2.26 15.84 -10.67
CA LEU A 55 -3.45 15.15 -11.15
C LEU A 55 -4.65 15.36 -10.21
N ASP A 56 -4.41 15.76 -8.96
CA ASP A 56 -5.44 15.96 -7.93
C ASP A 56 -6.34 14.73 -7.80
N VAL A 57 -5.73 13.54 -7.73
CA VAL A 57 -6.44 12.27 -7.54
C VAL A 57 -6.76 12.03 -6.06
N ALA A 58 -7.89 11.42 -5.77
CA ALA A 58 -8.28 11.07 -4.40
C ALA A 58 -7.34 10.01 -3.81
N LEU A 59 -7.07 10.16 -2.50
CA LEU A 59 -6.27 9.23 -1.73
C LEU A 59 -7.14 8.50 -0.71
N ASP A 60 -6.77 7.25 -0.40
CA ASP A 60 -7.38 6.48 0.67
C ASP A 60 -6.88 6.93 2.06
N GLY A 61 -7.44 6.35 3.14
CA GLY A 61 -7.05 6.67 4.52
C GLY A 61 -5.60 6.33 4.87
N ARG A 62 -4.87 5.62 4.00
CA ARG A 62 -3.44 5.29 4.15
C ARG A 62 -2.54 6.18 3.30
N GLY A 63 -3.12 7.05 2.47
CA GLY A 63 -2.41 7.93 1.56
C GLY A 63 -2.05 7.31 0.21
N ASN A 64 -2.63 6.15 -0.15
CA ASN A 64 -2.50 5.54 -1.47
C ASN A 64 -3.54 6.12 -2.43
N VAL A 65 -3.30 6.04 -3.73
CA VAL A 65 -4.24 6.50 -4.75
C VAL A 65 -5.49 5.60 -4.73
N GLN A 66 -6.65 6.21 -4.50
CA GLN A 66 -7.92 5.50 -4.52
C GLN A 66 -8.33 5.15 -5.95
N THR A 67 -8.75 3.89 -6.16
CA THR A 67 -9.24 3.39 -7.46
C THR A 67 -10.55 2.65 -7.28
N ASP A 68 -11.34 2.60 -8.35
CA ASP A 68 -12.51 1.74 -8.46
C ASP A 68 -12.11 0.27 -8.80
N GLU A 69 -13.11 -0.57 -9.05
CA GLU A 69 -12.92 -1.98 -9.43
C GLU A 69 -12.17 -2.17 -10.75
N ASN A 70 -12.25 -1.21 -11.67
CA ASN A 70 -11.55 -1.19 -12.95
C ASN A 70 -10.19 -0.48 -12.89
N LYS A 71 -9.70 -0.16 -11.69
CA LYS A 71 -8.45 0.55 -11.44
C LYS A 71 -8.41 2.00 -11.93
N MET A 72 -9.56 2.60 -12.24
CA MET A 72 -9.65 4.01 -12.55
C MET A 72 -9.65 4.84 -11.25
N THR A 73 -8.94 5.95 -11.26
CA THR A 73 -8.86 6.88 -10.13
C THR A 73 -10.09 7.80 -10.09
N SER A 74 -10.10 8.76 -9.17
CA SER A 74 -11.12 9.83 -9.14
C SER A 74 -11.09 10.76 -10.37
N LYS A 75 -10.05 10.66 -11.21
CA LYS A 75 -9.92 11.43 -12.47
C LYS A 75 -10.22 10.51 -13.64
N ASP A 76 -11.14 10.96 -14.48
CA ASP A 76 -11.53 10.25 -15.69
C ASP A 76 -10.34 9.95 -16.61
N GLY A 77 -10.22 8.71 -17.07
CA GLY A 77 -9.12 8.25 -17.93
C GLY A 77 -7.76 8.10 -17.23
N VAL A 78 -7.67 8.27 -15.92
CA VAL A 78 -6.46 8.06 -15.12
C VAL A 78 -6.57 6.79 -14.29
N PHE A 79 -5.62 5.87 -14.45
CA PHE A 79 -5.61 4.56 -13.80
C PHE A 79 -4.39 4.41 -12.88
N ALA A 80 -4.54 3.64 -11.81
CA ALA A 80 -3.45 3.33 -10.89
C ALA A 80 -3.52 1.87 -10.43
N ALA A 81 -2.34 1.23 -10.26
CA ALA A 81 -2.24 -0.16 -9.86
C ALA A 81 -0.97 -0.41 -9.04
N GLY A 82 -0.88 -1.57 -8.41
CA GLY A 82 0.26 -1.99 -7.62
C GLY A 82 0.43 -1.14 -6.36
N ASP A 83 1.67 -0.90 -5.96
CA ASP A 83 2.00 -0.21 -4.71
C ASP A 83 1.40 1.20 -4.63
N MET A 84 1.16 1.84 -5.77
CA MET A 84 0.54 3.16 -5.85
C MET A 84 -0.89 3.18 -5.27
N SER A 85 -1.68 2.13 -5.51
CA SER A 85 -3.08 2.05 -5.08
C SER A 85 -3.31 1.04 -3.94
N ARG A 86 -2.59 -0.07 -3.94
CA ARG A 86 -2.72 -1.09 -2.90
C ARG A 86 -1.93 -0.75 -1.63
N GLY A 87 -0.88 0.04 -1.75
CA GLY A 87 0.21 0.14 -0.79
C GLY A 87 1.27 -0.92 -1.04
N GLN A 88 2.40 -0.79 -0.36
CA GLN A 88 3.53 -1.69 -0.52
C GLN A 88 3.12 -3.17 -0.37
N SER A 89 3.44 -3.98 -1.37
CA SER A 89 3.06 -5.39 -1.41
C SER A 89 4.02 -6.24 -2.26
N LEU A 90 3.65 -7.51 -2.47
CA LEU A 90 4.46 -8.42 -3.30
C LEU A 90 4.33 -8.08 -4.79
N VAL A 91 5.41 -8.30 -5.54
CA VAL A 91 5.45 -8.09 -6.99
C VAL A 91 4.36 -8.85 -7.76
N VAL A 92 3.93 -10.01 -7.26
CA VAL A 92 2.85 -10.78 -7.88
C VAL A 92 1.53 -10.02 -7.87
N TRP A 93 1.25 -9.23 -6.84
CA TRP A 93 0.08 -8.36 -6.78
C TRP A 93 0.21 -7.18 -7.74
N ALA A 94 1.38 -6.56 -7.83
CA ALA A 94 1.63 -5.48 -8.79
C ALA A 94 1.40 -5.95 -10.24
N LEU A 95 1.86 -7.17 -10.59
CA LEU A 95 1.61 -7.78 -11.89
C LEU A 95 0.11 -8.06 -12.13
N ALA A 96 -0.58 -8.62 -11.14
CA ALA A 96 -2.01 -8.91 -11.24
C ALA A 96 -2.83 -7.63 -11.42
N GLU A 97 -2.58 -6.63 -10.59
CA GLU A 97 -3.27 -5.34 -10.65
C GLU A 97 -2.94 -4.54 -11.91
N GLY A 98 -1.71 -4.63 -12.42
CA GLY A 98 -1.35 -4.04 -13.71
C GLY A 98 -2.15 -4.63 -14.88
N ARG A 99 -2.46 -5.94 -14.83
CA ARG A 99 -3.34 -6.59 -15.82
C ARG A 99 -4.80 -6.14 -15.65
N GLU A 100 -5.28 -5.96 -14.42
CA GLU A 100 -6.61 -5.39 -14.19
C GLU A 100 -6.70 -3.95 -14.67
N ALA A 101 -5.67 -3.13 -14.44
CA ALA A 101 -5.63 -1.77 -14.98
C ALA A 101 -5.66 -1.77 -16.51
N ALA A 102 -4.90 -2.65 -17.17
CA ALA A 102 -4.95 -2.79 -18.63
C ALA A 102 -6.35 -3.19 -19.12
N ARG A 103 -7.04 -4.10 -18.41
CA ARG A 103 -8.43 -4.46 -18.67
C ARG A 103 -9.36 -3.25 -18.50
N GLY A 104 -9.17 -2.48 -17.43
CA GLY A 104 -9.94 -1.26 -17.15
C GLY A 104 -9.77 -0.20 -18.25
N VAL A 105 -8.54 0.00 -18.71
CA VAL A 105 -8.23 0.91 -19.82
C VAL A 105 -8.91 0.45 -21.13
N ASP A 106 -8.83 -0.85 -21.45
CA ASP A 106 -9.48 -1.41 -22.63
C ASP A 106 -11.00 -1.22 -22.58
N LEU A 107 -11.61 -1.53 -21.42
CA LEU A 107 -13.05 -1.31 -21.19
C LEU A 107 -13.43 0.17 -21.33
N TYR A 108 -12.63 1.08 -20.78
CA TYR A 108 -12.85 2.53 -20.86
C TYR A 108 -12.80 3.05 -22.29
N LEU A 109 -11.80 2.62 -23.08
CA LEU A 109 -11.61 3.09 -24.45
C LEU A 109 -12.56 2.45 -25.46
N MET A 110 -12.89 1.16 -25.27
CA MET A 110 -13.65 0.38 -26.24
C MET A 110 -15.11 0.17 -25.85
N GLY A 111 -15.50 0.52 -24.61
CA GLY A 111 -16.84 0.25 -24.08
C GLY A 111 -17.12 -1.22 -23.77
N GLN A 112 -16.25 -2.14 -24.17
CA GLN A 112 -16.28 -3.56 -23.89
C GLN A 112 -14.86 -4.14 -23.91
N THR A 113 -14.64 -5.27 -23.22
CA THR A 113 -13.32 -5.89 -23.17
C THR A 113 -13.43 -7.41 -23.27
N SER A 114 -12.51 -8.05 -23.99
CA SER A 114 -12.31 -9.49 -24.01
C SER A 114 -11.20 -9.95 -23.06
N LEU A 115 -10.51 -9.02 -22.40
CA LEU A 115 -9.46 -9.33 -21.45
C LEU A 115 -10.08 -9.93 -20.17
N ARG A 116 -9.50 -11.03 -19.69
CA ARG A 116 -9.98 -11.70 -18.47
C ARG A 116 -9.54 -10.95 -17.24
N SER A 117 -10.44 -10.84 -16.25
CA SER A 117 -10.03 -10.43 -14.91
C SER A 117 -9.14 -11.51 -14.28
N VAL A 118 -8.05 -11.06 -13.65
CA VAL A 118 -7.12 -11.93 -12.91
C VAL A 118 -7.46 -11.96 -11.42
N LEU A 119 -8.12 -10.92 -10.92
CA LEU A 119 -8.46 -10.80 -9.48
C LEU A 119 -9.74 -11.57 -9.13
N GLU A 120 -10.73 -11.63 -10.00
CA GLU A 120 -11.94 -12.43 -9.79
C GLU A 120 -11.64 -13.91 -9.54
N GLY A 121 -10.67 -14.48 -10.27
CA GLY A 121 -10.23 -15.86 -10.07
C GLY A 121 -9.42 -16.09 -8.79
N ALA A 122 -8.84 -15.06 -8.19
CA ALA A 122 -8.07 -15.15 -6.95
C ALA A 122 -8.96 -15.05 -5.70
N MET A 123 -10.04 -14.26 -5.75
CA MET A 123 -10.98 -14.11 -4.64
C MET A 123 -11.91 -15.31 -4.46
N SER A 124 -12.13 -16.13 -5.50
CA SER A 124 -12.99 -17.31 -5.41
C SER A 124 -12.31 -18.54 -4.78
N ARG A 125 -11.04 -18.44 -4.39
CA ARG A 125 -10.23 -19.53 -3.82
C ARG A 125 -9.70 -19.26 -2.41
N ALA A 126 -10.18 -18.18 -1.75
CA ALA A 126 -9.79 -17.83 -0.37
C ALA A 126 -10.90 -18.19 0.64
#